data_5a7ed9b308949b7a5d9a7d65359a0a6b
#
_entry.id   5a7ed9b308949b7a5d9a7d65359a0a6b
#
_cell.length_a   1.000
_cell.length_b   1.000
_cell.length_c   1.000
_cell.angle_alpha   90.00
_cell.angle_beta   90.00
_cell.angle_gamma   90.00
#
_symmetry.space_group_name_H-M   'P 1'
#
loop_
_entity.id
_entity.type
_entity.pdbx_description
1 polymer ?
#
loop_
_entity_poly.entity_id
_entity_poly.type
_entity_poly.pdbx_seq_one_letter_code
_entity_poly.pdbx_strand_id
1 'polypeptide(L)'
;MTENGKHPILVVDDEPEILYSLRGLLRREFEVHTAGSAEEAMEVLRQHPVHAVMSDQRMPEMTGVELLTEVQGRWPDAVRMVFTGYSDIKAVIDAINNGHIFRYITKPWDADELKSVLRQACEEYDRVVERRELLQDLRTYLERSAPLTEGELAGEGRTLLDRVGRALEQHAAGQPQQR
;
A
#
# COMPACT_ATOMS: atom_id res chain seq x y z
N MET A 1 -3.23 10.78 8.73
CA MET A 1 -2.33 11.97 8.59
C MET A 1 -1.51 12.08 9.85
N THR A 2 -0.19 12.24 9.71
CA THR A 2 0.70 12.49 10.85
C THR A 2 0.47 13.90 11.40
N GLU A 3 0.98 14.18 12.63
CA GLU A 3 0.89 15.50 13.29
C GLU A 3 1.36 16.69 12.41
N ASN A 4 2.18 16.44 11.39
CA ASN A 4 2.69 17.43 10.43
C ASN A 4 1.94 17.49 9.09
N GLY A 5 0.85 16.76 8.90
CA GLY A 5 0.10 16.74 7.64
C GLY A 5 0.85 16.11 6.44
N LYS A 6 1.99 15.44 6.67
CA LYS A 6 2.76 14.73 5.65
C LYS A 6 2.41 13.25 5.64
N HIS A 7 2.42 12.65 4.44
CA HIS A 7 2.30 11.21 4.32
C HIS A 7 3.61 10.51 4.73
N PRO A 8 3.57 9.53 5.65
CA PRO A 8 4.71 8.70 5.97
C PRO A 8 4.97 7.69 4.84
N ILE A 9 6.20 7.68 4.36
CA ILE A 9 6.68 6.77 3.33
C ILE A 9 7.92 6.02 3.80
N LEU A 10 8.10 4.78 3.34
CA LEU A 10 9.28 3.97 3.59
C LEU A 10 10.06 3.77 2.28
N VAL A 11 11.35 4.06 2.31
CA VAL A 11 12.29 3.81 1.22
C VAL A 11 13.26 2.72 1.65
N VAL A 12 13.39 1.67 0.84
CA VAL A 12 14.24 0.51 1.12
C VAL A 12 15.25 0.34 -0.01
N ASP A 13 16.53 0.39 0.33
CA ASP A 13 17.64 0.21 -0.61
C ASP A 13 18.89 -0.20 0.19
N ASP A 14 19.66 -1.17 -0.25
CA ASP A 14 20.86 -1.62 0.45
C ASP A 14 22.07 -0.69 0.26
N GLU A 15 21.95 0.32 -0.59
CA GLU A 15 22.95 1.37 -0.80
C GLU A 15 22.66 2.60 0.10
N PRO A 16 23.44 2.87 1.18
CA PRO A 16 23.18 4.00 2.09
C PRO A 16 23.19 5.37 1.41
N GLU A 17 23.99 5.53 0.34
CA GLU A 17 24.06 6.77 -0.43
C GLU A 17 22.74 7.07 -1.15
N ILE A 18 22.08 6.04 -1.65
CA ILE A 18 20.75 6.15 -2.28
C ILE A 18 19.73 6.58 -1.24
N LEU A 19 19.70 5.92 -0.08
CA LEU A 19 18.80 6.28 1.02
C LEU A 19 19.00 7.73 1.48
N TYR A 20 20.26 8.15 1.66
CA TYR A 20 20.58 9.52 2.03
C TYR A 20 20.09 10.54 1.00
N SER A 21 20.33 10.28 -0.28
CA SER A 21 19.91 11.13 -1.40
C SER A 21 18.39 11.24 -1.48
N LEU A 22 17.68 10.11 -1.43
CA LEU A 22 16.21 10.05 -1.49
C LEU A 22 15.57 10.74 -0.27
N ARG A 23 16.09 10.51 0.93
CA ARG A 23 15.64 11.22 2.13
C ARG A 23 15.82 12.74 1.98
N GLY A 24 16.96 13.19 1.46
CA GLY A 24 17.21 14.60 1.20
C GLY A 24 16.21 15.23 0.23
N LEU A 25 15.89 14.50 -0.85
CA LEU A 25 14.97 14.90 -1.90
C LEU A 25 13.51 14.98 -1.43
N LEU A 26 13.07 14.01 -0.62
CA LEU A 26 11.66 13.75 -0.34
C LEU A 26 11.18 14.37 0.99
N ARG A 27 12.06 14.62 1.96
CA ARG A 27 11.72 15.09 3.34
C ARG A 27 10.93 16.40 3.42
N ARG A 28 10.93 17.20 2.35
CA ARG A 28 10.14 18.44 2.32
C ARG A 28 8.66 18.18 2.18
N GLU A 29 8.28 17.13 1.42
CA GLU A 29 6.91 16.79 1.08
C GLU A 29 6.37 15.61 1.89
N PHE A 30 7.23 14.67 2.27
CA PHE A 30 6.87 13.42 2.94
C PHE A 30 7.58 13.28 4.29
N GLU A 31 7.01 12.45 5.16
CA GLU A 31 7.72 11.91 6.31
C GLU A 31 8.45 10.65 5.87
N VAL A 32 9.78 10.72 5.80
CA VAL A 32 10.59 9.68 5.15
C VAL A 32 11.24 8.79 6.18
N HIS A 33 10.81 7.52 6.22
CA HIS A 33 11.52 6.43 6.86
C HIS A 33 12.43 5.75 5.85
N THR A 34 13.55 5.20 6.31
CA THR A 34 14.52 4.50 5.45
C THR A 34 14.91 3.18 6.10
N ALA A 35 15.16 2.16 5.29
CA ALA A 35 15.64 0.85 5.72
C ALA A 35 16.71 0.33 4.73
N GLY A 36 17.78 -0.24 5.24
CA GLY A 36 18.89 -0.81 4.46
C GLY A 36 18.72 -2.29 4.11
N SER A 37 17.65 -2.92 4.57
CA SER A 37 17.33 -4.32 4.30
C SER A 37 15.82 -4.58 4.39
N ALA A 38 15.41 -5.75 3.90
CA ALA A 38 14.02 -6.20 4.05
C ALA A 38 13.64 -6.39 5.53
N GLU A 39 14.55 -6.91 6.36
CA GLU A 39 14.31 -7.10 7.80
C GLU A 39 14.08 -5.77 8.50
N GLU A 40 14.94 -4.77 8.26
CA GLU A 40 14.79 -3.42 8.80
C GLU A 40 13.49 -2.77 8.32
N ALA A 41 13.12 -2.95 7.05
CA ALA A 41 11.86 -2.45 6.50
C ALA A 41 10.64 -3.01 7.23
N MET A 42 10.64 -4.31 7.53
CA MET A 42 9.57 -4.95 8.29
C MET A 42 9.49 -4.45 9.73
N GLU A 43 10.62 -4.07 10.34
CA GLU A 43 10.63 -3.48 11.68
C GLU A 43 10.06 -2.05 11.66
N VAL A 44 10.44 -1.23 10.69
CA VAL A 44 9.85 0.11 10.49
C VAL A 44 8.34 0.04 10.31
N LEU A 45 7.85 -0.90 9.50
CA LEU A 45 6.42 -1.10 9.24
C LEU A 45 5.63 -1.55 10.49
N ARG A 46 6.26 -2.24 11.45
CA ARG A 46 5.63 -2.59 12.72
C ARG A 46 5.50 -1.39 13.66
N GLN A 47 6.44 -0.46 13.59
CA GLN A 47 6.55 0.68 14.51
C GLN A 47 5.84 1.92 14.02
N HIS A 48 5.68 2.07 12.71
CA HIS A 48 5.16 3.29 12.09
C HIS A 48 4.03 3.00 11.09
N PRO A 49 2.97 3.83 11.06
CA PRO A 49 2.00 3.79 9.97
C PRO A 49 2.70 4.27 8.69
N VAL A 50 2.77 3.44 7.66
CA VAL A 50 3.39 3.77 6.37
C VAL A 50 2.34 3.73 5.28
N HIS A 51 2.22 4.81 4.50
CA HIS A 51 1.23 4.93 3.42
C HIS A 51 1.76 4.36 2.10
N ALA A 52 3.06 4.53 1.83
CA ALA A 52 3.69 4.00 0.65
C ALA A 52 5.06 3.38 0.97
N VAL A 53 5.34 2.21 0.42
CA VAL A 53 6.63 1.51 0.50
C VAL A 53 7.25 1.48 -0.88
N MET A 54 8.49 1.91 -0.98
CA MET A 54 9.26 1.94 -2.20
C MET A 54 10.59 1.21 -1.97
N SER A 55 10.79 0.09 -2.67
CA SER A 55 11.94 -0.79 -2.47
C SER A 55 12.79 -0.91 -3.73
N ASP A 56 14.10 -0.95 -3.57
CA ASP A 56 14.95 -1.46 -4.65
C ASP A 56 14.60 -2.92 -4.96
N GLN A 57 14.77 -3.31 -6.23
CA GLN A 57 14.53 -4.69 -6.67
C GLN A 57 15.67 -5.62 -6.28
N ARG A 58 16.91 -5.13 -6.32
CA ARG A 58 18.11 -5.95 -6.11
C ARG A 58 18.72 -5.68 -4.75
N MET A 59 18.24 -6.38 -3.74
CA MET A 59 18.82 -6.35 -2.41
C MET A 59 19.36 -7.74 -2.04
N PRO A 60 20.34 -7.82 -1.13
CA PRO A 60 20.79 -9.09 -0.56
C PRO A 60 19.62 -9.83 0.12
N GLU A 61 19.66 -11.15 0.10
CA GLU A 61 18.75 -12.06 0.81
C GLU A 61 17.30 -12.07 0.32
N MET A 62 16.70 -10.91 0.01
CA MET A 62 15.32 -10.78 -0.42
C MET A 62 15.17 -9.70 -1.47
N THR A 63 14.55 -10.01 -2.58
CA THR A 63 14.25 -9.04 -3.64
C THR A 63 13.14 -8.06 -3.24
N GLY A 64 13.09 -6.89 -3.87
CA GLY A 64 12.04 -5.90 -3.63
C GLY A 64 10.63 -6.46 -3.87
N VAL A 65 10.44 -7.27 -4.92
CA VAL A 65 9.15 -7.93 -5.20
C VAL A 65 8.74 -8.88 -4.07
N GLU A 66 9.68 -9.67 -3.53
CA GLU A 66 9.39 -10.58 -2.41
C GLU A 66 9.03 -9.80 -1.15
N LEU A 67 9.80 -8.76 -0.80
CA LEU A 67 9.48 -7.87 0.31
C LEU A 67 8.08 -7.26 0.15
N LEU A 68 7.77 -6.69 -1.01
CA LEU A 68 6.49 -6.01 -1.25
C LEU A 68 5.31 -6.99 -1.28
N THR A 69 5.54 -8.25 -1.61
CA THR A 69 4.53 -9.32 -1.48
C THR A 69 4.23 -9.63 -0.01
N GLU A 70 5.25 -9.68 0.85
CA GLU A 70 5.03 -9.81 2.29
C GLU A 70 4.33 -8.58 2.90
N VAL A 71 4.71 -7.38 2.45
CA VAL A 71 4.06 -6.12 2.88
C VAL A 71 2.57 -6.17 2.53
N GLN A 72 2.20 -6.63 1.34
CA GLN A 72 0.80 -6.79 0.95
C GLN A 72 0.01 -7.67 1.92
N GLY A 73 0.58 -8.78 2.34
CA GLY A 73 -0.09 -9.72 3.24
C GLY A 73 -0.33 -9.17 4.66
N ARG A 74 0.52 -8.27 5.13
CA ARG A 74 0.49 -7.76 6.50
C ARG A 74 -0.02 -6.33 6.62
N TRP A 75 0.24 -5.50 5.62
CA TRP A 75 -0.19 -4.08 5.54
C TRP A 75 -0.84 -3.82 4.17
N PRO A 76 -2.03 -4.39 3.91
CA PRO A 76 -2.68 -4.36 2.60
C PRO A 76 -3.02 -2.95 2.11
N ASP A 77 -3.21 -2.00 3.02
CA ASP A 77 -3.49 -0.60 2.67
C ASP A 77 -2.26 0.13 2.12
N ALA A 78 -1.05 -0.25 2.56
CA ALA A 78 0.18 0.41 2.13
C ALA A 78 0.38 0.24 0.61
N VAL A 79 0.58 1.33 -0.10
CA VAL A 79 0.84 1.32 -1.54
C VAL A 79 2.28 0.90 -1.79
N ARG A 80 2.49 -0.05 -2.68
CA ARG A 80 3.76 -0.74 -2.92
C ARG A 80 4.35 -0.37 -4.25
N MET A 81 5.59 0.08 -4.27
CA MET A 81 6.33 0.47 -5.47
C MET A 81 7.72 -0.13 -5.47
N VAL A 82 8.30 -0.34 -6.65
CA VAL A 82 9.64 -0.89 -6.79
C VAL A 82 10.51 0.01 -7.66
N PHE A 83 11.76 0.22 -7.24
CA PHE A 83 12.81 0.70 -8.12
C PHE A 83 13.41 -0.46 -8.90
N THR A 84 13.67 -0.29 -10.20
CA THR A 84 14.25 -1.36 -11.00
C THR A 84 15.16 -0.80 -12.09
N GLY A 85 16.26 -1.51 -12.35
CA GLY A 85 17.00 -1.36 -13.59
C GLY A 85 16.31 -2.11 -14.74
N TYR A 86 16.76 -1.86 -15.97
CA TYR A 86 16.17 -2.47 -17.19
C TYR A 86 16.19 -4.00 -17.21
N SER A 87 17.10 -4.65 -16.48
CA SER A 87 17.28 -6.10 -16.49
C SER A 87 16.19 -6.89 -15.75
N ASP A 88 15.46 -6.25 -14.83
CA ASP A 88 14.53 -6.93 -13.90
C ASP A 88 13.06 -6.64 -14.22
N ILE A 89 12.80 -5.89 -15.28
CA ILE A 89 11.46 -5.40 -15.67
C ILE A 89 10.45 -6.55 -15.79
N LYS A 90 10.83 -7.72 -16.28
CA LYS A 90 9.90 -8.83 -16.47
C LYS A 90 9.29 -9.31 -15.13
N ALA A 91 10.13 -9.56 -14.12
CA ALA A 91 9.66 -9.99 -12.80
C ALA A 91 8.75 -8.94 -12.15
N VAL A 92 9.07 -7.66 -12.37
CA VAL A 92 8.28 -6.53 -11.86
C VAL A 92 6.93 -6.43 -12.57
N ILE A 93 6.88 -6.63 -13.91
CA ILE A 93 5.62 -6.64 -14.67
C ILE A 93 4.71 -7.77 -14.20
N ASP A 94 5.25 -8.96 -13.97
CA ASP A 94 4.48 -10.09 -13.46
C ASP A 94 3.90 -9.78 -12.06
N ALA A 95 4.67 -9.12 -11.20
CA ALA A 95 4.20 -8.71 -9.88
C ALA A 95 3.13 -7.60 -9.93
N ILE A 96 3.20 -6.67 -10.89
CA ILE A 96 2.14 -5.69 -11.15
C ILE A 96 0.86 -6.37 -11.61
N ASN A 97 0.95 -7.27 -12.58
CA ASN A 97 -0.19 -8.00 -13.12
C ASN A 97 -0.90 -8.85 -12.06
N ASN A 98 -0.16 -9.34 -11.06
CA ASN A 98 -0.71 -10.08 -9.93
C ASN A 98 -1.22 -9.16 -8.79
N GLY A 99 -1.18 -7.83 -8.95
CA GLY A 99 -1.67 -6.86 -7.97
C GLY A 99 -0.77 -6.67 -6.74
N HIS A 100 0.45 -7.21 -6.75
CA HIS A 100 1.38 -7.07 -5.64
C HIS A 100 2.06 -5.70 -5.59
N ILE A 101 2.17 -5.02 -6.74
CA ILE A 101 2.86 -3.74 -6.91
C ILE A 101 1.96 -2.74 -7.62
N PHE A 102 1.87 -1.53 -7.10
CA PHE A 102 1.12 -0.42 -7.69
C PHE A 102 1.82 0.13 -8.94
N ARG A 103 3.13 0.37 -8.85
CA ARG A 103 3.94 0.94 -9.93
C ARG A 103 5.43 0.61 -9.75
N TYR A 104 6.16 0.59 -10.86
CA TYR A 104 7.62 0.59 -10.84
C TYR A 104 8.18 1.94 -11.30
N ILE A 105 9.43 2.21 -10.91
CA ILE A 105 10.20 3.39 -11.29
C ILE A 105 11.54 2.90 -11.80
N THR A 106 11.92 3.31 -13.01
CA THR A 106 13.21 2.90 -13.60
C THR A 106 14.36 3.75 -13.08
N LYS A 107 15.49 3.10 -12.78
CA LYS A 107 16.76 3.78 -12.50
C LYS A 107 17.47 4.10 -13.82
N PRO A 108 18.03 5.31 -14.06
CA PRO A 108 17.94 6.49 -13.18
C PRO A 108 16.58 7.18 -13.27
N TRP A 109 16.12 7.75 -12.16
CA TRP A 109 14.84 8.47 -12.08
C TRP A 109 15.01 9.99 -12.19
N ASP A 110 13.97 10.67 -12.67
CA ASP A 110 13.81 12.11 -12.55
C ASP A 110 13.21 12.47 -11.20
N ALA A 111 13.71 13.55 -10.57
CA ALA A 111 13.30 13.94 -9.23
C ALA A 111 11.83 14.39 -9.15
N ASP A 112 11.32 15.06 -10.17
CA ASP A 112 9.95 15.57 -10.19
C ASP A 112 8.97 14.47 -10.56
N GLU A 113 9.38 13.56 -11.45
CA GLU A 113 8.63 12.34 -11.77
C GLU A 113 8.47 11.48 -10.52
N LEU A 114 9.56 11.22 -9.78
CA LEU A 114 9.53 10.44 -8.54
C LEU A 114 8.55 11.01 -7.50
N LYS A 115 8.62 12.33 -7.27
CA LYS A 115 7.70 13.01 -6.35
C LYS A 115 6.23 12.92 -6.83
N SER A 116 6.01 13.05 -8.13
CA SER A 116 4.67 12.92 -8.72
C SER A 116 4.10 11.54 -8.52
N VAL A 117 4.89 10.49 -8.73
CA VAL A 117 4.48 9.09 -8.51
C VAL A 117 4.20 8.83 -7.03
N LEU A 118 5.02 9.35 -6.12
CA LEU A 118 4.78 9.23 -4.68
C LEU A 118 3.51 9.94 -4.22
N ARG A 119 3.20 11.14 -4.77
CA ARG A 119 1.91 11.81 -4.48
C ARG A 119 0.73 10.95 -4.93
N GLN A 120 0.78 10.38 -6.14
CA GLN A 120 -0.27 9.47 -6.63
C GLN A 120 -0.43 8.23 -5.75
N ALA A 121 0.68 7.69 -5.24
CA ALA A 121 0.64 6.57 -4.30
C ALA A 121 -0.02 6.94 -2.96
N CYS A 122 0.27 8.12 -2.43
CA CYS A 122 -0.38 8.61 -1.21
C CYS A 122 -1.87 8.89 -1.41
N GLU A 123 -2.26 9.47 -2.55
CA GLU A 123 -3.67 9.65 -2.92
C GLU A 123 -4.41 8.31 -3.07
N GLU A 124 -3.73 7.29 -3.58
CA GLU A 124 -4.29 5.93 -3.66
C GLU A 124 -4.48 5.32 -2.27
N TYR A 125 -3.50 5.48 -1.39
CA TYR A 125 -3.63 5.07 0.01
C TYR A 125 -4.86 5.71 0.68
N ASP A 126 -5.04 7.02 0.54
CA ASP A 126 -6.18 7.73 1.13
C ASP A 126 -7.51 7.18 0.61
N ARG A 127 -7.61 6.92 -0.70
CA ARG A 127 -8.81 6.32 -1.32
C ARG A 127 -9.10 4.91 -0.80
N VAL A 128 -8.05 4.12 -0.61
CA VAL A 128 -8.14 2.74 -0.11
C VAL A 128 -8.65 2.74 1.34
N VAL A 129 -8.07 3.60 2.18
CA VAL A 129 -8.45 3.72 3.59
C VAL A 129 -9.88 4.26 3.74
N GLU A 130 -10.22 5.34 3.02
CA GLU A 130 -11.57 5.93 3.04
C GLU A 130 -12.64 4.89 2.63
N ARG A 131 -12.38 4.13 1.56
CA ARG A 131 -13.30 3.08 1.12
C ARG A 131 -13.46 1.98 2.18
N ARG A 132 -12.37 1.55 2.82
CA ARG A 132 -12.41 0.55 3.88
C ARG A 132 -13.22 1.05 5.08
N GLU A 133 -13.00 2.27 5.53
CA GLU A 133 -13.70 2.89 6.64
C GLU A 133 -15.21 2.99 6.33
N LEU A 134 -15.57 3.46 5.14
CA LEU A 134 -16.98 3.53 4.70
C LEU A 134 -17.66 2.14 4.71
N LEU A 135 -16.95 1.11 4.24
CA LEU A 135 -17.49 -0.27 4.26
C LEU A 135 -17.65 -0.79 5.70
N GLN A 136 -16.73 -0.46 6.60
CA GLN A 136 -16.82 -0.84 8.01
C GLN A 136 -17.99 -0.14 8.70
N ASP A 137 -18.17 1.15 8.45
CA ASP A 137 -19.29 1.93 8.98
C ASP A 137 -20.63 1.40 8.49
N LEU A 138 -20.72 1.10 7.19
CA LEU A 138 -21.91 0.51 6.59
C LEU A 138 -22.22 -0.86 7.19
N ARG A 139 -21.21 -1.71 7.38
CA ARG A 139 -21.37 -3.01 8.04
C ARG A 139 -21.91 -2.83 9.46
N THR A 140 -21.31 -1.94 10.25
CA THR A 140 -21.71 -1.66 11.62
C THR A 140 -23.17 -1.16 11.69
N TYR A 141 -23.53 -0.26 10.77
CA TYR A 141 -24.91 0.23 10.66
C TYR A 141 -25.91 -0.89 10.36
N LEU A 142 -25.61 -1.75 9.39
CA LEU A 142 -26.45 -2.86 9.00
C LEU A 142 -26.59 -3.90 10.11
N GLU A 143 -25.51 -4.22 10.83
CA GLU A 143 -25.53 -5.14 11.97
C GLU A 143 -26.42 -4.62 13.11
N ARG A 144 -26.42 -3.31 13.36
CA ARG A 144 -27.29 -2.67 14.36
C ARG A 144 -28.73 -2.59 13.91
N SER A 145 -29.00 -2.44 12.63
CA SER A 145 -30.34 -2.30 12.05
C SER A 145 -31.03 -3.64 11.79
N ALA A 146 -30.28 -4.71 11.60
CA ALA A 146 -30.82 -6.04 11.30
C ALA A 146 -31.87 -6.56 12.28
N PRO A 147 -31.75 -6.33 13.61
CA PRO A 147 -32.79 -6.76 14.59
C PRO A 147 -34.10 -5.97 14.50
N LEU A 148 -34.11 -4.81 13.83
CA LEU A 148 -35.24 -3.88 13.76
C LEU A 148 -36.15 -4.11 12.54
N THR A 149 -35.75 -5.00 11.63
CA THR A 149 -36.47 -5.26 10.39
C THR A 149 -37.08 -6.65 10.40
N GLU A 150 -38.42 -6.74 10.22
CA GLU A 150 -39.15 -8.00 10.05
C GLU A 150 -39.44 -8.28 8.55
N GLY A 151 -39.44 -9.55 8.16
CA GLY A 151 -39.85 -9.98 6.83
C GLY A 151 -38.84 -9.81 5.71
N GLU A 152 -39.27 -9.41 4.50
CA GLU A 152 -38.48 -9.32 3.28
C GLU A 152 -37.27 -8.37 3.40
N LEU A 153 -37.45 -7.24 4.12
CA LEU A 153 -36.38 -6.27 4.41
C LEU A 153 -35.21 -6.87 5.22
N ALA A 154 -35.50 -7.82 6.11
CA ALA A 154 -34.45 -8.53 6.86
C ALA A 154 -33.60 -9.44 5.95
N GLY A 155 -34.19 -9.99 4.89
CA GLY A 155 -33.50 -10.77 3.87
C GLY A 155 -32.54 -9.91 3.02
N GLU A 156 -33.02 -8.74 2.58
CA GLU A 156 -32.20 -7.77 1.81
C GLU A 156 -31.05 -7.22 2.66
N GLY A 157 -31.29 -6.88 3.93
CA GLY A 157 -30.26 -6.42 4.85
C GLY A 157 -29.15 -7.47 5.06
N ARG A 158 -29.51 -8.75 5.22
CA ARG A 158 -28.52 -9.84 5.31
C ARG A 158 -27.71 -9.99 4.02
N THR A 159 -28.36 -9.93 2.87
CA THR A 159 -27.67 -10.00 1.56
C THR A 159 -26.67 -8.85 1.39
N LEU A 160 -27.04 -7.64 1.84
CA LEU A 160 -26.15 -6.48 1.80
C LEU A 160 -24.96 -6.63 2.76
N LEU A 161 -25.18 -7.12 3.98
CA LEU A 161 -24.14 -7.45 4.96
C LEU A 161 -23.12 -8.45 4.39
N ASP A 162 -23.59 -9.51 3.73
CA ASP A 162 -22.72 -10.51 3.09
C ASP A 162 -21.90 -9.90 1.94
N ARG A 163 -22.47 -8.97 1.18
CA ARG A 163 -21.75 -8.26 0.11
C ARG A 163 -20.68 -7.32 0.68
N VAL A 164 -20.99 -6.57 1.71
CA VAL A 164 -20.03 -5.69 2.41
C VAL A 164 -18.93 -6.51 3.05
N GLY A 165 -19.25 -7.62 3.71
CA GLY A 165 -18.28 -8.56 4.28
C GLY A 165 -17.28 -9.07 3.24
N ARG A 166 -17.78 -9.56 2.08
CA ARG A 166 -16.93 -10.00 0.96
C ARG A 166 -16.06 -8.87 0.40
N ALA A 167 -16.57 -7.65 0.31
CA ALA A 167 -15.80 -6.50 -0.17
C ALA A 167 -14.63 -6.15 0.77
N LEU A 168 -14.84 -6.26 2.09
CA LEU A 168 -13.79 -6.07 3.09
C LEU A 168 -12.74 -7.19 3.04
N GLU A 169 -13.17 -8.46 2.89
CA GLU A 169 -12.26 -9.60 2.75
C GLU A 169 -11.40 -9.49 1.48
N GLN A 170 -11.99 -9.11 0.34
CA GLN A 170 -11.27 -8.89 -0.92
C GLN A 170 -10.25 -7.77 -0.79
N HIS A 171 -10.58 -6.71 -0.04
CA HIS A 171 -9.66 -5.63 0.24
C HIS A 171 -8.46 -6.13 1.07
N ALA A 172 -8.71 -6.88 2.15
CA ALA A 172 -7.67 -7.46 2.99
C ALA A 172 -6.77 -8.47 2.24
N ALA A 173 -7.33 -9.17 1.23
CA ALA A 173 -6.57 -10.09 0.38
C ALA A 173 -5.74 -9.39 -0.72
N GLY A 174 -5.88 -8.07 -0.89
CA GLY A 174 -5.12 -7.29 -1.86
C GLY A 174 -5.45 -7.62 -3.32
N GLN A 175 -6.62 -8.19 -3.61
CA GLN A 175 -7.02 -8.48 -4.98
C GLN A 175 -7.52 -7.21 -5.68
N PRO A 176 -6.97 -6.85 -6.86
CA PRO A 176 -7.52 -5.77 -7.67
C PRO A 176 -8.93 -6.15 -8.11
N GLN A 177 -9.88 -5.25 -7.92
CA GLN A 177 -11.20 -5.41 -8.52
C GLN A 177 -11.02 -5.41 -10.04
N GLN A 178 -11.24 -6.55 -10.70
CA GLN A 178 -11.40 -6.61 -12.15
C GLN A 178 -12.61 -5.74 -12.52
N ARG A 179 -12.34 -4.67 -13.24
CA ARG A 179 -13.36 -3.95 -14.01
C ARG A 179 -13.54 -4.60 -15.36
#